data_e624e07cb9161bd2913193431514338f
#
_entry.id   e624e07cb9161bd2913193431514338f
#
_cell.length_a   1.000
_cell.length_b   1.000
_cell.length_c   1.000
_cell.angle_alpha   90.00
_cell.angle_beta   90.00
_cell.angle_gamma   90.00
#
_symmetry.space_group_name_H-M   'P 1'
#
loop_
_entity.id
_entity.type
_entity.pdbx_description
1 polymer ?
#
loop_
_entity_poly.entity_id
_entity_poly.type
_entity_poly.pdbx_seq_one_letter_code
_entity_poly.pdbx_strand_id
1 'polypeptide(L)'
;RAILAVDAYSMMGQPNDMEEIYDYLWNDDPLDDVNYLFNRDVALVKIPKMLQNVGKPLAAKRDNMYQWTDVVFSAQSVFDAIPAIAQKDMQSADTNLSRSTENVERHLIPSIEAHPETVFKIYMPPYSVGYWFLMTREGISEQQFRSRRLLCEKLLDYPNVEIYDYSSRIDWITDLNQYFDYSHHSGEVSDRL
;
A
#
# COMPACT_ATOMS: atom_id res chain seq x y z
N ARG A 1 3.45 18.33 -3.55
CA ARG A 1 2.35 17.36 -3.47
C ARG A 1 2.89 16.05 -2.90
N ALA A 2 2.18 15.47 -1.96
CA ALA A 2 2.41 14.11 -1.47
C ALA A 2 1.25 13.21 -1.91
N ILE A 3 1.54 11.99 -2.36
CA ILE A 3 0.53 11.01 -2.75
C ILE A 3 0.72 9.79 -1.86
N LEU A 4 -0.31 9.41 -1.13
CA LEU A 4 -0.28 8.34 -0.15
C LEU A 4 -1.38 7.33 -0.45
N ALA A 5 -1.00 6.07 -0.67
CA ALA A 5 -1.94 4.96 -0.60
C ALA A 5 -2.21 4.63 0.87
N VAL A 6 -3.45 4.67 1.28
CA VAL A 6 -3.85 4.27 2.63
C VAL A 6 -4.85 3.14 2.53
N ASP A 7 -4.49 2.01 3.04
CA ASP A 7 -5.35 0.84 3.10
C ASP A 7 -5.67 0.43 4.55
N ALA A 8 -6.62 -0.49 4.67
CA ALA A 8 -7.05 -0.94 5.97
C ALA A 8 -5.96 -1.72 6.73
N TYR A 9 -5.04 -2.39 6.02
CA TYR A 9 -3.95 -3.12 6.66
C TYR A 9 -2.94 -2.15 7.29
N SER A 10 -2.50 -1.13 6.54
CA SER A 10 -1.60 -0.11 7.08
C SER A 10 -2.24 0.67 8.22
N MET A 11 -3.54 0.93 8.15
CA MET A 11 -4.24 1.61 9.25
C MET A 11 -4.38 0.75 10.50
N MET A 12 -4.61 -0.56 10.37
CA MET A 12 -4.83 -1.48 11.50
C MET A 12 -3.53 -2.14 12.00
N GLY A 13 -2.40 -1.90 11.36
CA GLY A 13 -1.08 -2.37 11.79
C GLY A 13 -0.69 -1.82 13.17
N GLN A 14 0.29 -2.45 13.80
CA GLN A 14 0.85 -1.95 15.06
C GLN A 14 1.50 -0.58 14.81
N PRO A 15 1.23 0.45 15.60
CA PRO A 15 1.81 1.79 15.41
C PRO A 15 3.35 1.84 15.48
N ASN A 16 3.97 0.79 16.01
CA ASN A 16 5.42 0.66 16.17
C ASN A 16 6.02 -0.51 15.39
N ASP A 17 5.24 -1.17 14.51
CA ASP A 17 5.73 -2.27 13.64
C ASP A 17 6.67 -1.78 12.52
N MET A 18 7.11 -0.54 12.59
CA MET A 18 8.28 -0.10 11.84
C MET A 18 9.52 -0.73 12.50
N GLU A 19 9.58 -2.07 12.48
CA GLU A 19 10.80 -2.77 12.79
C GLU A 19 11.87 -2.29 11.82
N GLU A 20 12.88 -1.64 12.39
CA GLU A 20 14.09 -1.23 11.71
C GLU A 20 13.86 -0.41 10.43
N ILE A 21 13.28 0.78 10.56
CA ILE A 21 13.78 1.85 9.70
C ILE A 21 15.26 1.90 10.05
N TYR A 22 16.07 1.51 9.10
CA TYR A 22 17.51 1.64 9.23
C TYR A 22 17.81 3.12 9.42
N ASP A 23 17.98 3.57 10.68
CA ASP A 23 18.16 4.97 11.05
C ASP A 23 19.24 5.65 10.22
N TYR A 24 20.22 4.87 9.75
CA TYR A 24 21.28 5.33 8.87
C TYR A 24 20.81 5.80 7.48
N LEU A 25 19.62 5.44 7.01
CA LEU A 25 19.07 5.93 5.73
C LEU A 25 18.32 7.26 5.87
N TRP A 26 18.04 7.69 7.10
CA TRP A 26 17.16 8.83 7.38
C TRP A 26 17.82 9.90 8.27
N ASN A 27 19.11 9.74 8.59
CA ASN A 27 19.90 10.73 9.30
C ASN A 27 20.74 11.56 8.32
N ASP A 28 21.43 12.58 8.83
CA ASP A 28 22.27 13.47 8.02
C ASP A 28 23.74 13.00 7.93
N ASP A 29 24.06 11.77 8.38
CA ASP A 29 25.41 11.21 8.29
C ASP A 29 25.59 10.34 7.05
N PRO A 30 26.22 10.85 5.96
CA PRO A 30 26.40 10.07 4.73
C PRO A 30 27.42 8.93 4.89
N LEU A 31 28.13 8.85 6.01
CA LEU A 31 29.16 7.81 6.20
C LEU A 31 28.55 6.49 6.69
N ASP A 32 27.39 6.51 7.31
CA ASP A 32 26.72 5.30 7.76
C ASP A 32 25.84 4.67 6.66
N ASP A 33 25.54 5.40 5.57
CA ASP A 33 24.96 4.84 4.32
C ASP A 33 25.82 3.70 3.75
N VAL A 34 27.09 3.65 4.11
CA VAL A 34 27.98 2.52 3.81
C VAL A 34 27.38 1.19 4.24
N ASN A 35 26.64 1.14 5.33
CA ASN A 35 25.97 -0.06 5.81
C ASN A 35 24.94 -0.60 4.80
N TYR A 36 24.25 0.28 4.08
CA TYR A 36 23.34 -0.11 3.00
C TYR A 36 24.10 -0.68 1.79
N LEU A 37 25.16 -0.01 1.35
CA LEU A 37 25.95 -0.41 0.18
C LEU A 37 26.66 -1.75 0.39
N PHE A 38 27.10 -2.04 1.61
CA PHE A 38 27.76 -3.29 1.99
C PHE A 38 26.80 -4.33 2.59
N ASN A 39 25.50 -4.07 2.60
CA ASN A 39 24.54 -5.12 2.88
C ASN A 39 24.72 -6.26 1.87
N ARG A 40 24.73 -7.51 2.36
CA ARG A 40 24.98 -8.70 1.52
C ARG A 40 24.06 -8.78 0.32
N ASP A 41 22.78 -8.46 0.48
CA ASP A 41 21.82 -8.51 -0.61
C ASP A 41 22.10 -7.43 -1.66
N VAL A 42 22.40 -6.20 -1.20
CA VAL A 42 22.74 -5.09 -2.10
C VAL A 42 24.06 -5.39 -2.84
N ALA A 43 25.11 -5.73 -2.11
CA ALA A 43 26.45 -5.93 -2.67
C ALA A 43 26.55 -7.15 -3.61
N LEU A 44 25.94 -8.28 -3.22
CA LEU A 44 26.11 -9.55 -3.95
C LEU A 44 24.95 -9.87 -4.91
N VAL A 45 23.80 -9.24 -4.77
CA VAL A 45 22.63 -9.52 -5.61
C VAL A 45 22.23 -8.29 -6.44
N LYS A 46 22.00 -7.15 -5.80
CA LYS A 46 21.45 -5.97 -6.49
C LYS A 46 22.49 -5.30 -7.40
N ILE A 47 23.70 -5.03 -6.87
CA ILE A 47 24.77 -4.39 -7.65
C ILE A 47 25.18 -5.25 -8.87
N PRO A 48 25.44 -6.56 -8.76
CA PRO A 48 25.73 -7.39 -9.92
C PRO A 48 24.61 -7.39 -10.98
N LYS A 49 23.34 -7.47 -10.55
CA LYS A 49 22.19 -7.35 -11.47
C LYS A 49 22.14 -5.99 -12.15
N MET A 50 22.39 -4.92 -11.41
CA MET A 50 22.43 -3.57 -11.98
C MET A 50 23.55 -3.45 -13.02
N LEU A 51 24.76 -3.96 -12.72
CA LEU A 51 25.89 -3.95 -13.65
C LEU A 51 25.64 -4.76 -14.92
N GLN A 52 24.96 -5.91 -14.82
CA GLN A 52 24.56 -6.72 -15.97
C GLN A 52 23.56 -6.00 -16.90
N ASN A 53 22.86 -5.01 -16.37
CA ASN A 53 21.87 -4.21 -17.10
C ASN A 53 22.44 -2.86 -17.61
N VAL A 54 23.68 -2.53 -17.26
CA VAL A 54 24.34 -1.31 -17.77
C VAL A 54 24.43 -1.39 -19.29
N GLY A 55 23.92 -0.37 -19.97
CA GLY A 55 23.90 -0.27 -21.44
C GLY A 55 22.77 -1.02 -22.12
N LYS A 56 21.94 -1.76 -21.40
CA LYS A 56 20.65 -2.21 -21.94
C LYS A 56 19.69 -1.01 -21.97
N PRO A 57 18.94 -0.80 -23.07
CA PRO A 57 17.89 0.22 -23.02
C PRO A 57 17.00 -0.11 -21.83
N LEU A 58 16.87 0.83 -20.92
CA LEU A 58 15.77 0.81 -19.98
C LEU A 58 14.53 0.62 -20.83
N ALA A 59 13.86 -0.51 -20.67
CA ALA A 59 12.55 -0.68 -21.26
C ALA A 59 11.70 0.46 -20.73
N ALA A 60 11.63 1.51 -21.53
CA ALA A 60 11.03 2.79 -21.14
C ALA A 60 9.50 2.68 -21.19
N LYS A 61 8.96 1.63 -20.61
CA LYS A 61 7.55 1.55 -20.34
C LYS A 61 7.39 1.74 -18.84
N ARG A 62 7.07 2.95 -18.45
CA ARG A 62 6.46 3.28 -17.15
C ARG A 62 5.20 2.45 -16.85
N ASP A 63 4.74 1.72 -17.85
CA ASP A 63 3.39 1.20 -17.94
C ASP A 63 3.22 -0.17 -17.30
N ASN A 64 4.25 -0.74 -16.70
CA ASN A 64 4.11 -2.02 -16.03
C ASN A 64 5.00 -2.10 -14.78
N MET A 65 4.46 -1.74 -13.65
CA MET A 65 5.15 -1.90 -12.36
C MET A 65 5.51 -3.36 -12.04
N TYR A 66 4.99 -4.33 -12.82
CA TYR A 66 5.25 -5.76 -12.68
C TYR A 66 6.15 -6.34 -13.79
N GLN A 67 6.87 -5.50 -14.55
CA GLN A 67 7.79 -5.97 -15.63
C GLN A 67 8.88 -6.95 -15.16
N TRP A 68 9.14 -6.98 -13.87
CA TRP A 68 10.14 -7.82 -13.23
C TRP A 68 9.60 -9.18 -12.76
N THR A 69 8.31 -9.45 -12.98
CA THR A 69 7.64 -10.70 -12.57
C THR A 69 6.80 -11.26 -13.71
N ASP A 70 6.66 -12.59 -13.74
CA ASP A 70 5.81 -13.31 -14.70
C ASP A 70 4.37 -13.44 -14.17
N VAL A 71 3.81 -12.36 -13.62
CA VAL A 71 2.44 -12.38 -13.10
C VAL A 71 1.41 -12.39 -14.22
N VAL A 72 0.34 -13.15 -14.03
CA VAL A 72 -0.78 -13.24 -14.95
C VAL A 72 -1.99 -12.53 -14.35
N PHE A 73 -2.45 -11.52 -15.04
CA PHE A 73 -3.69 -10.81 -14.68
C PHE A 73 -4.88 -11.58 -15.25
N SER A 74 -5.67 -12.19 -14.38
CA SER A 74 -6.87 -12.94 -14.80
C SER A 74 -7.80 -13.21 -13.62
N ALA A 75 -9.06 -13.42 -13.90
CA ALA A 75 -10.02 -13.84 -12.89
C ALA A 75 -9.59 -15.15 -12.20
N GLN A 76 -8.96 -16.08 -12.94
CA GLN A 76 -8.47 -17.33 -12.37
C GLN A 76 -7.37 -17.09 -11.34
N SER A 77 -6.43 -16.18 -11.63
CA SER A 77 -5.36 -15.80 -10.70
C SER A 77 -5.92 -15.23 -9.39
N VAL A 78 -6.97 -14.42 -9.48
CA VAL A 78 -7.66 -13.89 -8.30
C VAL A 78 -8.29 -15.01 -7.48
N PHE A 79 -8.99 -15.94 -8.11
CA PHE A 79 -9.62 -17.07 -7.42
C PHE A 79 -8.59 -18.00 -6.77
N ASP A 80 -7.49 -18.28 -7.47
CA ASP A 80 -6.42 -19.14 -6.96
C ASP A 80 -5.69 -18.52 -5.77
N ALA A 81 -5.64 -17.19 -5.70
CA ALA A 81 -5.03 -16.45 -4.61
C ALA A 81 -5.90 -16.37 -3.35
N ILE A 82 -7.22 -16.61 -3.45
CA ILE A 82 -8.11 -16.57 -2.29
C ILE A 82 -7.89 -17.84 -1.45
N PRO A 83 -7.51 -17.73 -0.16
CA PRO A 83 -7.31 -18.90 0.69
C PRO A 83 -8.58 -19.75 0.80
N ALA A 84 -8.44 -21.07 0.68
CA ALA A 84 -9.56 -22.01 0.76
C ALA A 84 -10.24 -22.04 2.14
N ILE A 85 -9.46 -21.77 3.21
CA ILE A 85 -9.92 -21.78 4.60
C ILE A 85 -9.77 -20.37 5.17
N ALA A 86 -10.79 -19.91 5.91
CA ALA A 86 -10.74 -18.65 6.64
C ALA A 86 -9.58 -18.64 7.64
N GLN A 87 -8.78 -17.59 7.61
CA GLN A 87 -7.71 -17.37 8.59
C GLN A 87 -8.33 -16.78 9.87
N LYS A 88 -8.24 -17.51 10.96
CA LYS A 88 -8.99 -17.23 12.20
C LYS A 88 -8.33 -16.26 13.17
N ASP A 89 -7.13 -15.74 12.88
CA ASP A 89 -6.40 -14.83 13.76
C ASP A 89 -6.84 -13.37 13.55
N MET A 90 -8.08 -13.10 13.96
CA MET A 90 -8.61 -11.76 13.86
C MET A 90 -8.66 -11.09 15.22
N GLN A 91 -7.96 -9.99 15.31
CA GLN A 91 -8.06 -9.09 16.46
C GLN A 91 -9.48 -8.52 16.56
N SER A 92 -9.87 -8.14 17.76
CA SER A 92 -11.20 -7.58 17.97
C SER A 92 -11.41 -6.31 17.15
N ALA A 93 -12.64 -6.04 16.75
CA ALA A 93 -13.03 -4.85 16.02
C ALA A 93 -12.59 -3.55 16.73
N ASP A 94 -12.70 -3.52 18.05
CA ASP A 94 -12.32 -2.36 18.86
C ASP A 94 -10.82 -2.13 18.86
N THR A 95 -10.01 -3.20 18.91
CA THR A 95 -8.55 -3.09 18.82
C THR A 95 -8.12 -2.52 17.47
N ASN A 96 -8.70 -2.99 16.37
CA ASN A 96 -8.37 -2.51 15.02
C ASN A 96 -8.77 -1.04 14.83
N LEU A 97 -9.91 -0.62 15.35
CA LEU A 97 -10.33 0.78 15.28
C LEU A 97 -9.45 1.69 16.13
N SER A 98 -9.06 1.24 17.33
CA SER A 98 -8.12 1.96 18.20
C SER A 98 -6.77 2.16 17.51
N ARG A 99 -6.23 1.13 16.87
CA ARG A 99 -4.98 1.21 16.10
C ARG A 99 -5.11 2.14 14.89
N SER A 100 -6.21 2.07 14.17
CA SER A 100 -6.45 2.99 13.05
C SER A 100 -6.46 4.45 13.52
N THR A 101 -7.08 4.71 14.67
CA THR A 101 -7.08 6.05 15.28
C THR A 101 -5.66 6.49 15.62
N GLU A 102 -4.92 5.65 16.34
CA GLU A 102 -3.55 5.95 16.75
C GLU A 102 -2.62 6.17 15.54
N ASN A 103 -2.72 5.34 14.51
CA ASN A 103 -1.91 5.48 13.30
C ASN A 103 -2.17 6.80 12.58
N VAL A 104 -3.43 7.21 12.43
CA VAL A 104 -3.79 8.49 11.81
C VAL A 104 -3.27 9.66 12.64
N GLU A 105 -3.51 9.65 13.97
CA GLU A 105 -3.13 10.73 14.87
C GLU A 105 -1.62 10.85 15.06
N ARG A 106 -0.90 9.74 15.04
CA ARG A 106 0.53 9.70 15.32
C ARG A 106 1.39 9.92 14.08
N HIS A 107 0.94 9.44 12.93
CA HIS A 107 1.78 9.42 11.72
C HIS A 107 1.29 10.35 10.62
N LEU A 108 -0.01 10.45 10.38
CA LEU A 108 -0.53 11.27 9.28
C LEU A 108 -0.74 12.73 9.70
N ILE A 109 -1.46 12.96 10.77
CA ILE A 109 -1.81 14.32 11.21
C ILE A 109 -0.57 15.20 11.46
N PRO A 110 0.46 14.75 12.19
CA PRO A 110 1.63 15.57 12.41
C PRO A 110 2.36 15.97 11.12
N SER A 111 2.40 15.06 10.14
CA SER A 111 3.01 15.34 8.83
C SER A 111 2.20 16.35 8.03
N ILE A 112 0.87 16.27 8.09
CA ILE A 112 -0.05 17.21 7.41
C ILE A 112 0.07 18.61 8.02
N GLU A 113 0.10 18.70 9.34
CA GLU A 113 0.21 19.96 10.08
C GLU A 113 1.58 20.62 9.94
N ALA A 114 2.65 19.81 9.89
CA ALA A 114 4.01 20.32 9.69
C ALA A 114 4.25 20.87 8.26
N HIS A 115 3.41 20.52 7.29
CA HIS A 115 3.57 20.87 5.88
C HIS A 115 2.30 21.48 5.26
N PRO A 116 1.82 22.62 5.76
CA PRO A 116 0.58 23.24 5.29
C PRO A 116 0.62 23.66 3.81
N GLU A 117 1.81 23.87 3.25
CA GLU A 117 2.03 24.19 1.84
C GLU A 117 1.96 22.97 0.91
N THR A 118 1.96 21.75 1.48
CA THR A 118 1.92 20.51 0.73
C THR A 118 0.51 19.99 0.61
N VAL A 119 0.02 19.76 -0.60
CA VAL A 119 -1.25 19.08 -0.82
C VAL A 119 -1.04 17.57 -0.68
N PHE A 120 -1.69 16.99 0.31
CA PHE A 120 -1.70 15.55 0.56
C PHE A 120 -2.89 14.91 -0.18
N LYS A 121 -2.58 14.10 -1.19
CA LYS A 121 -3.55 13.29 -1.90
C LYS A 121 -3.55 11.89 -1.32
N ILE A 122 -4.56 11.57 -0.55
CA ILE A 122 -4.71 10.29 0.12
C ILE A 122 -5.71 9.46 -0.68
N TYR A 123 -5.31 8.26 -1.10
CA TYR A 123 -6.23 7.42 -1.83
C TYR A 123 -6.37 6.03 -1.22
N MET A 124 -7.58 5.51 -1.29
CA MET A 124 -7.93 4.14 -0.92
C MET A 124 -7.92 3.29 -2.18
N PRO A 125 -7.05 2.25 -2.25
CA PRO A 125 -6.88 1.46 -3.47
C PRO A 125 -8.16 0.75 -3.92
N PRO A 126 -8.35 0.54 -5.24
CA PRO A 126 -9.46 -0.23 -5.80
C PRO A 126 -9.20 -1.72 -5.68
N TYR A 127 -9.25 -2.26 -4.45
CA TYR A 127 -9.15 -3.70 -4.26
C TYR A 127 -10.29 -4.43 -4.97
N SER A 128 -9.99 -5.58 -5.57
CA SER A 128 -10.97 -6.34 -6.34
C SER A 128 -12.17 -6.81 -5.53
N VAL A 129 -13.25 -7.18 -6.21
CA VAL A 129 -14.40 -7.80 -5.54
C VAL A 129 -14.01 -9.10 -4.81
N GLY A 130 -12.94 -9.79 -5.25
CA GLY A 130 -12.35 -10.95 -4.56
C GLY A 130 -11.81 -10.60 -3.19
N TYR A 131 -11.19 -9.43 -3.04
CA TYR A 131 -10.76 -8.92 -1.74
C TYR A 131 -11.97 -8.68 -0.82
N TRP A 132 -12.99 -8.01 -1.30
CA TRP A 132 -14.19 -7.73 -0.50
C TRP A 132 -14.95 -9.00 -0.11
N PHE A 133 -14.98 -9.98 -1.00
CA PHE A 133 -15.50 -11.32 -0.68
C PHE A 133 -14.69 -11.95 0.47
N LEU A 134 -13.36 -11.92 0.39
CA LEU A 134 -12.47 -12.43 1.43
C LEU A 134 -12.72 -11.71 2.77
N MET A 135 -12.72 -10.38 2.76
CA MET A 135 -12.94 -9.58 3.98
C MET A 135 -14.31 -9.85 4.61
N THR A 136 -15.33 -10.10 3.79
CA THR A 136 -16.68 -10.43 4.28
C THR A 136 -16.70 -11.84 4.88
N ARG A 137 -16.06 -12.80 4.23
CA ARG A 137 -15.94 -14.17 4.72
C ARG A 137 -15.18 -14.22 6.06
N GLU A 138 -14.14 -13.41 6.21
CA GLU A 138 -13.36 -13.30 7.43
C GLU A 138 -14.06 -12.44 8.52
N GLY A 139 -15.18 -11.79 8.21
CA GLY A 139 -15.94 -10.98 9.15
C GLY A 139 -15.33 -9.62 9.48
N ILE A 140 -14.41 -9.08 8.64
CA ILE A 140 -13.68 -7.83 8.89
C ILE A 140 -14.08 -6.67 7.98
N SER A 141 -14.96 -6.88 7.03
CA SER A 141 -15.39 -5.83 6.11
C SER A 141 -15.96 -4.60 6.83
N GLU A 142 -16.76 -4.79 7.87
CA GLU A 142 -17.32 -3.68 8.67
C GLU A 142 -16.22 -2.86 9.35
N GLN A 143 -15.20 -3.52 9.90
CA GLN A 143 -14.07 -2.85 10.55
C GLN A 143 -13.31 -1.99 9.55
N GLN A 144 -13.11 -2.48 8.33
CA GLN A 144 -12.45 -1.72 7.26
C GLN A 144 -13.26 -0.48 6.88
N PHE A 145 -14.57 -0.58 6.78
CA PHE A 145 -15.42 0.58 6.52
C PHE A 145 -15.38 1.59 7.66
N ARG A 146 -15.37 1.14 8.91
CA ARG A 146 -15.22 2.01 10.08
C ARG A 146 -13.87 2.73 10.09
N SER A 147 -12.78 2.03 9.77
CA SER A 147 -11.44 2.64 9.69
C SER A 147 -11.35 3.69 8.57
N ARG A 148 -11.95 3.42 7.40
CA ARG A 148 -12.04 4.41 6.30
C ARG A 148 -12.86 5.64 6.68
N ARG A 149 -13.99 5.41 7.33
CA ARG A 149 -14.83 6.50 7.83
C ARG A 149 -14.06 7.36 8.83
N LEU A 150 -13.35 6.73 9.77
CA LEU A 150 -12.49 7.40 10.73
C LEU A 150 -11.44 8.29 10.03
N LEU A 151 -10.77 7.75 9.00
CA LEU A 151 -9.80 8.50 8.21
C LEU A 151 -10.43 9.77 7.63
N CYS A 152 -11.60 9.65 7.01
CA CYS A 152 -12.33 10.79 6.46
C CYS A 152 -12.71 11.80 7.56
N GLU A 153 -13.27 11.33 8.66
CA GLU A 153 -13.70 12.19 9.79
C GLU A 153 -12.52 12.96 10.43
N LYS A 154 -11.31 12.36 10.43
CA LYS A 154 -10.11 12.99 10.99
C LYS A 154 -9.42 13.96 10.03
N LEU A 155 -9.50 13.73 8.73
CA LEU A 155 -8.63 14.41 7.76
C LEU A 155 -9.35 15.41 6.85
N LEU A 156 -10.68 15.31 6.66
CA LEU A 156 -11.39 16.18 5.72
C LEU A 156 -11.45 17.66 6.15
N ASP A 157 -11.21 17.96 7.41
CA ASP A 157 -11.15 19.34 7.90
C ASP A 157 -9.82 20.03 7.59
N TYR A 158 -8.79 19.29 7.15
CA TYR A 158 -7.52 19.87 6.77
C TYR A 158 -7.57 20.43 5.33
N PRO A 159 -7.33 21.72 5.12
CA PRO A 159 -7.50 22.37 3.81
C PRO A 159 -6.49 21.89 2.76
N ASN A 160 -5.41 21.26 3.20
CA ASN A 160 -4.35 20.72 2.35
C ASN A 160 -4.48 19.19 2.14
N VAL A 161 -5.63 18.59 2.45
CA VAL A 161 -5.91 17.15 2.26
C VAL A 161 -7.00 16.96 1.22
N GLU A 162 -6.76 16.05 0.29
CA GLU A 162 -7.71 15.52 -0.67
C GLU A 162 -7.81 14.00 -0.49
N ILE A 163 -9.02 13.46 -0.33
CA ILE A 163 -9.24 12.02 -0.16
C ILE A 163 -9.99 11.45 -1.36
N TYR A 164 -9.47 10.36 -1.91
CA TYR A 164 -10.03 9.64 -3.06
C TYR A 164 -10.33 8.19 -2.67
N ASP A 165 -11.58 7.77 -2.72
CA ASP A 165 -11.97 6.37 -2.48
C ASP A 165 -12.30 5.68 -3.81
N TYR A 166 -11.34 4.90 -4.31
CA TYR A 166 -11.49 4.14 -5.54
C TYR A 166 -12.18 2.78 -5.33
N SER A 167 -12.42 2.37 -4.09
CA SER A 167 -13.15 1.11 -3.82
C SER A 167 -14.62 1.16 -4.25
N SER A 168 -15.16 2.35 -4.48
CA SER A 168 -16.51 2.56 -5.02
C SER A 168 -16.59 2.43 -6.55
N ARG A 169 -15.45 2.30 -7.24
CA ARG A 169 -15.39 2.13 -8.69
C ARG A 169 -15.73 0.68 -9.06
N ILE A 170 -17.02 0.39 -9.08
CA ILE A 170 -17.56 -0.96 -9.36
C ILE A 170 -17.05 -1.50 -10.69
N ASP A 171 -16.95 -0.65 -11.71
CA ASP A 171 -16.42 -0.97 -13.03
C ASP A 171 -14.96 -1.47 -12.99
N TRP A 172 -14.15 -0.98 -12.04
CA TRP A 172 -12.76 -1.41 -11.88
C TRP A 172 -12.66 -2.67 -11.02
N ILE A 173 -13.28 -2.66 -9.83
CA ILE A 173 -13.11 -3.72 -8.86
C ILE A 173 -13.73 -5.05 -9.29
N THR A 174 -14.66 -5.05 -10.26
CA THR A 174 -15.29 -6.26 -10.80
C THR A 174 -14.59 -6.80 -12.06
N ASP A 175 -13.73 -6.01 -12.71
CA ASP A 175 -12.92 -6.52 -13.82
C ASP A 175 -11.70 -7.29 -13.31
N LEU A 176 -11.93 -8.54 -12.92
CA LEU A 176 -10.89 -9.40 -12.34
C LEU A 176 -9.72 -9.69 -13.29
N ASN A 177 -9.86 -9.42 -14.59
CA ASN A 177 -8.73 -9.54 -15.53
C ASN A 177 -7.70 -8.42 -15.38
N GLN A 178 -7.99 -7.42 -14.56
CA GLN A 178 -7.04 -6.37 -14.18
C GLN A 178 -6.28 -6.69 -12.89
N TYR A 179 -6.43 -7.89 -12.33
CA TYR A 179 -5.78 -8.27 -11.07
C TYR A 179 -5.01 -9.58 -11.23
N PHE A 180 -3.85 -9.69 -10.54
CA PHE A 180 -3.13 -10.98 -10.49
C PHE A 180 -3.36 -11.72 -9.18
N ASP A 181 -3.90 -11.04 -8.16
CA ASP A 181 -4.46 -11.62 -6.95
C ASP A 181 -5.66 -10.76 -6.50
N TYR A 182 -6.19 -10.99 -5.30
CA TYR A 182 -7.37 -10.25 -4.83
C TYR A 182 -7.09 -8.77 -4.50
N SER A 183 -5.85 -8.33 -4.37
CA SER A 183 -5.48 -6.95 -3.95
C SER A 183 -4.66 -6.17 -4.97
N HIS A 184 -3.84 -6.83 -5.77
CA HIS A 184 -2.90 -6.16 -6.67
C HIS A 184 -3.45 -6.01 -8.08
N HIS A 185 -3.65 -4.78 -8.48
CA HIS A 185 -4.18 -4.41 -9.80
C HIS A 185 -3.08 -4.17 -10.84
N SER A 186 -3.45 -4.16 -12.11
CA SER A 186 -2.56 -3.91 -13.25
C SER A 186 -2.03 -2.48 -13.31
N GLY A 187 -0.99 -2.26 -14.11
CA GLY A 187 -0.51 -0.92 -14.44
C GLY A 187 -1.58 -0.06 -15.11
N GLU A 188 -2.46 -0.66 -15.92
CA GLU A 188 -3.57 0.07 -16.54
C GLU A 188 -4.53 0.70 -15.51
N VAL A 189 -4.83 -0.01 -14.43
CA VAL A 189 -5.62 0.55 -13.31
C VAL A 189 -4.80 1.62 -12.58
N SER A 190 -3.50 1.40 -12.36
CA SER A 190 -2.62 2.41 -11.73
C SER A 190 -2.56 3.72 -12.51
N ASP A 191 -2.58 3.66 -13.85
CA ASP A 191 -2.54 4.86 -14.69
C ASP A 191 -3.83 5.70 -14.65
N ARG A 192 -4.90 5.13 -14.10
CA ARG A 192 -6.19 5.80 -13.91
C ARG A 192 -6.38 6.42 -12.53
N LEU A 193 -5.49 6.08 -11.57
CA LEU A 193 -5.48 6.65 -10.22
C LEU A 193 -4.84 8.04 -10.21
#